data_368ae49c22483c63ec3e24f4e5c328e9
#
_entry.id   368ae49c22483c63ec3e24f4e5c328e9
#
_cell.length_a   1.000
_cell.length_b   1.000
_cell.length_c   1.000
_cell.angle_alpha   90.00
_cell.angle_beta   90.00
_cell.angle_gamma   90.00
#
_symmetry.space_group_name_H-M   'P 1'
#
loop_
_entity.id
_entity.type
_entity.pdbx_description
1 polymer ?
#
loop_
_entity_poly.entity_id
_entity_poly.type
_entity_poly.pdbx_seq_one_letter_code
_entity_poly.pdbx_strand_id
1 'polypeptide(L)'
;MSREPTFESTAIRRQFSELATLINDDLTVYLIGGGALTLEELKNATKDIDLIVRRESELKQLWSVLTSAGYEPQEDIAEEYDELEAAFILEKDRRRFDVFHEQVAGVIYLSDSMISRSRHLFDEDGLSVRMVSLDDIFLFKAVANREDDVEDMVRIAQGGIDDDVIVQEIMTQLELLGSDDFIGAMKQKLDRLEDQGFVFDIHREVNELYERGQNGVKVRNAIISLREHEYDDDLYSGVPERAIEQRVGEEIATSGVGWLMKIGDVDQAPDGSLILDE
;
A
#
# COMPACT_ATOMS: atom_id res chain seq x y z
N MET A 1 -25.75 17.35 19.13
CA MET A 1 -24.49 16.89 18.56
C MET A 1 -24.36 17.60 17.22
N SER A 2 -23.39 18.51 17.05
CA SER A 2 -23.11 19.14 15.75
C SER A 2 -22.50 18.03 14.86
N ARG A 3 -23.07 17.82 13.67
CA ARG A 3 -22.45 16.93 12.66
C ARG A 3 -21.03 17.41 12.40
N GLU A 4 -20.09 16.51 12.39
CA GLU A 4 -18.73 16.81 11.92
C GLU A 4 -18.79 17.30 10.48
N PRO A 5 -18.03 18.35 10.11
CA PRO A 5 -17.98 18.79 8.72
C PRO A 5 -17.35 17.69 7.86
N THR A 6 -17.96 17.43 6.73
CA THR A 6 -17.54 16.40 5.78
C THR A 6 -17.46 16.99 4.38
N PHE A 7 -16.67 16.32 3.51
CA PHE A 7 -16.66 16.62 2.09
C PHE A 7 -17.68 15.71 1.35
N GLU A 8 -18.71 16.32 0.80
CA GLU A 8 -19.53 15.69 -0.24
C GLU A 8 -18.85 15.84 -1.60
N SER A 9 -19.27 15.07 -2.61
CA SER A 9 -18.68 15.06 -3.97
C SER A 9 -18.50 16.49 -4.55
N THR A 10 -19.50 17.34 -4.43
CA THR A 10 -19.43 18.74 -4.91
C THR A 10 -18.45 19.59 -4.13
N ALA A 11 -18.28 19.32 -2.83
CA ALA A 11 -17.33 20.05 -1.98
C ALA A 11 -15.88 19.65 -2.30
N ILE A 12 -15.62 18.36 -2.61
CA ILE A 12 -14.29 17.88 -3.06
C ILE A 12 -13.89 18.60 -4.36
N ARG A 13 -14.77 18.61 -5.36
CA ARG A 13 -14.50 19.30 -6.64
C ARG A 13 -14.24 20.78 -6.47
N ARG A 14 -15.06 21.47 -5.65
CA ARG A 14 -14.88 22.88 -5.37
C ARG A 14 -13.52 23.12 -4.68
N GLN A 15 -13.12 22.25 -3.77
CA GLN A 15 -11.84 22.38 -3.09
C GLN A 15 -10.66 22.31 -4.09
N PHE A 16 -10.71 21.39 -5.06
CA PHE A 16 -9.68 21.34 -6.11
C PHE A 16 -9.68 22.60 -6.98
N SER A 17 -10.85 23.14 -7.36
CA SER A 17 -10.91 24.41 -8.09
C SER A 17 -10.33 25.59 -7.28
N GLU A 18 -10.58 25.67 -5.98
CA GLU A 18 -9.98 26.67 -5.10
C GLU A 18 -8.45 26.53 -5.05
N LEU A 19 -7.93 25.31 -4.91
CA LEU A 19 -6.50 25.06 -4.89
C LEU A 19 -5.81 25.35 -6.23
N ALA A 20 -6.46 25.04 -7.36
CA ALA A 20 -5.95 25.32 -8.69
C ALA A 20 -5.59 26.80 -8.89
N THR A 21 -6.39 27.72 -8.33
CA THR A 21 -6.10 29.16 -8.41
C THR A 21 -4.80 29.61 -7.71
N LEU A 22 -4.20 28.74 -6.89
CA LEU A 22 -2.98 28.99 -6.13
C LEU A 22 -1.76 28.27 -6.72
N ILE A 23 -1.96 27.51 -7.80
CA ILE A 23 -0.89 26.76 -8.48
C ILE A 23 -0.09 27.73 -9.37
N ASN A 24 1.23 27.65 -9.29
CA ASN A 24 2.13 28.45 -10.13
C ASN A 24 2.82 27.62 -11.22
N ASP A 25 3.10 26.36 -10.92
CA ASP A 25 3.75 25.39 -11.82
C ASP A 25 2.88 24.12 -11.87
N ASP A 26 2.98 23.33 -12.93
CA ASP A 26 2.19 22.11 -13.09
C ASP A 26 2.37 21.16 -11.89
N LEU A 27 1.25 20.74 -11.31
CA LEU A 27 1.18 19.83 -10.18
C LEU A 27 0.21 18.69 -10.49
N THR A 28 0.70 17.45 -10.39
CA THR A 28 -0.14 16.25 -10.50
C THR A 28 -0.27 15.59 -9.12
N VAL A 29 -1.51 15.31 -8.72
CA VAL A 29 -1.82 14.59 -7.49
C VAL A 29 -2.74 13.41 -7.79
N TYR A 30 -2.63 12.35 -7.00
CA TYR A 30 -3.43 11.14 -7.13
C TYR A 30 -4.35 11.01 -5.93
N LEU A 31 -5.65 11.05 -6.19
CA LEU A 31 -6.69 10.89 -5.17
C LEU A 31 -6.91 9.41 -4.89
N ILE A 32 -6.90 9.08 -3.61
CA ILE A 32 -7.16 7.74 -3.05
C ILE A 32 -8.22 7.81 -1.95
N GLY A 33 -8.40 6.74 -1.20
CA GLY A 33 -9.13 6.70 0.06
C GLY A 33 -10.60 7.10 -0.01
N GLY A 34 -11.10 7.68 1.07
CA GLY A 34 -12.51 8.05 1.24
C GLY A 34 -13.01 9.11 0.25
N GLY A 35 -12.12 10.03 -0.14
CA GLY A 35 -12.43 11.06 -1.14
C GLY A 35 -12.76 10.47 -2.50
N ALA A 36 -12.00 9.48 -2.95
CA ALA A 36 -12.26 8.76 -4.20
C ALA A 36 -13.60 8.01 -4.14
N LEU A 37 -13.88 7.29 -3.05
CA LEU A 37 -15.15 6.58 -2.88
C LEU A 37 -16.37 7.52 -2.85
N THR A 38 -16.20 8.73 -2.32
CA THR A 38 -17.26 9.75 -2.32
C THR A 38 -17.57 10.25 -3.73
N LEU A 39 -16.54 10.37 -4.58
CA LEU A 39 -16.71 10.76 -5.98
C LEU A 39 -17.29 9.65 -6.87
N GLU A 40 -17.09 8.39 -6.49
CA GLU A 40 -17.69 7.20 -7.12
C GLU A 40 -19.09 6.87 -6.55
N GLU A 41 -19.66 7.74 -5.68
CA GLU A 41 -20.98 7.53 -5.06
C GLU A 41 -21.08 6.26 -4.19
N LEU A 42 -19.93 5.65 -3.85
CA LEU A 42 -19.84 4.51 -2.92
C LEU A 42 -19.90 4.95 -1.46
N LYS A 43 -19.66 6.25 -1.21
CA LYS A 43 -19.73 6.89 0.12
C LYS A 43 -20.43 8.24 -0.02
N ASN A 44 -21.27 8.59 0.94
CA ASN A 44 -22.00 9.87 0.89
C ASN A 44 -21.09 11.07 1.11
N ALA A 45 -20.08 10.93 1.97
CA ALA A 45 -19.14 11.98 2.31
C ALA A 45 -17.90 11.40 3.01
N THR A 46 -16.81 12.16 3.00
CA THR A 46 -15.59 11.85 3.74
C THR A 46 -15.18 12.99 4.64
N LYS A 47 -14.36 12.73 5.67
CA LYS A 47 -13.77 13.75 6.56
C LYS A 47 -12.48 14.32 5.99
N ASP A 48 -11.78 13.53 5.19
CA ASP A 48 -10.43 13.74 4.68
C ASP A 48 -10.36 13.55 3.17
N ILE A 49 -9.38 14.18 2.57
CA ILE A 49 -8.99 13.99 1.18
C ILE A 49 -7.57 13.44 1.21
N ASP A 50 -7.44 12.15 0.82
CA ASP A 50 -6.18 11.44 0.77
C ASP A 50 -5.52 11.63 -0.61
N LEU A 51 -4.32 12.19 -0.65
CA LEU A 51 -3.57 12.45 -1.89
C LEU A 51 -2.19 11.81 -1.85
N ILE A 52 -1.76 11.23 -2.97
CA ILE A 52 -0.38 10.80 -3.15
C ILE A 52 0.27 11.68 -4.22
N VAL A 53 1.53 12.06 -3.99
CA VAL A 53 2.41 12.68 -4.98
C VAL A 53 3.65 11.82 -5.18
N ARG A 54 4.24 11.86 -6.39
CA ARG A 54 5.39 11.02 -6.74
C ARG A 54 6.73 11.67 -6.49
N ARG A 55 6.80 12.99 -6.58
CA ARG A 55 8.06 13.73 -6.53
C ARG A 55 8.09 14.61 -5.30
N GLU A 56 9.28 14.70 -4.69
CA GLU A 56 9.50 15.60 -3.55
C GLU A 56 9.18 17.07 -3.91
N SER A 57 9.41 17.46 -5.17
CA SER A 57 9.05 18.81 -5.66
C SER A 57 7.52 19.03 -5.63
N GLU A 58 6.74 18.03 -6.00
CA GLU A 58 5.27 18.06 -5.95
C GLU A 58 4.77 18.10 -4.50
N LEU A 59 5.45 17.36 -3.60
CA LEU A 59 5.14 17.38 -2.17
C LEU A 59 5.31 18.77 -1.58
N LYS A 60 6.45 19.42 -1.85
CA LYS A 60 6.75 20.78 -1.40
C LYS A 60 5.78 21.83 -1.99
N GLN A 61 5.43 21.66 -3.26
CA GLN A 61 4.48 22.54 -3.93
C GLN A 61 3.08 22.39 -3.34
N LEU A 62 2.61 21.15 -3.12
CA LEU A 62 1.31 20.87 -2.52
C LEU A 62 1.22 21.43 -1.09
N TRP A 63 2.28 21.27 -0.28
CA TRP A 63 2.37 21.92 1.03
C TRP A 63 2.18 23.44 0.93
N SER A 64 2.90 24.09 0.02
CA SER A 64 2.81 25.55 -0.16
C SER A 64 1.42 25.98 -0.60
N VAL A 65 0.78 25.23 -1.49
CA VAL A 65 -0.58 25.53 -1.97
C VAL A 65 -1.59 25.37 -0.85
N LEU A 66 -1.56 24.27 -0.10
CA LEU A 66 -2.50 24.03 1.00
C LEU A 66 -2.34 25.05 2.14
N THR A 67 -1.10 25.39 2.51
CA THR A 67 -0.86 26.42 3.54
C THR A 67 -1.28 27.81 3.06
N SER A 68 -1.10 28.15 1.79
CA SER A 68 -1.62 29.39 1.18
C SER A 68 -3.14 29.44 1.14
N ALA A 69 -3.79 28.30 1.02
CA ALA A 69 -5.25 28.15 1.13
C ALA A 69 -5.76 28.26 2.59
N GLY A 70 -4.86 28.37 3.57
CA GLY A 70 -5.17 28.51 4.99
C GLY A 70 -5.35 27.19 5.72
N TYR A 71 -4.81 26.08 5.21
CA TYR A 71 -4.68 24.82 5.95
C TYR A 71 -3.46 24.90 6.86
N GLU A 72 -3.58 24.39 8.07
CA GLU A 72 -2.55 24.42 9.10
C GLU A 72 -2.14 22.97 9.47
N PRO A 73 -0.87 22.72 9.84
CA PRO A 73 -0.44 21.41 10.31
C PRO A 73 -1.26 20.98 11.52
N GLN A 74 -1.69 19.72 11.53
CA GLN A 74 -2.34 19.11 12.68
C GLN A 74 -1.25 18.68 13.68
N GLU A 75 -1.29 19.24 14.90
CA GLU A 75 -0.29 18.97 15.96
C GLU A 75 -0.58 17.66 16.72
N ASP A 76 -1.87 17.31 16.90
CA ASP A 76 -2.31 16.09 17.60
C ASP A 76 -2.85 15.07 16.57
N ILE A 77 -1.94 14.27 16.02
CA ILE A 77 -2.28 13.14 15.14
C ILE A 77 -2.66 11.96 16.05
N ALA A 78 -3.85 11.36 15.85
CA ALA A 78 -4.22 10.12 16.54
C ALA A 78 -3.28 8.98 16.13
N GLU A 79 -2.95 8.07 17.07
CA GLU A 79 -2.00 6.95 16.83
C GLU A 79 -2.33 6.14 15.56
N GLU A 80 -3.61 5.98 15.21
CA GLU A 80 -4.05 5.28 13.99
C GLU A 80 -3.64 5.94 12.67
N TYR A 81 -3.23 7.24 12.70
CA TYR A 81 -2.73 7.96 11.53
C TYR A 81 -1.20 7.99 11.44
N ASP A 82 -0.50 7.82 12.57
CA ASP A 82 0.95 7.60 12.57
C ASP A 82 1.32 6.33 11.80
N GLU A 83 0.47 5.28 11.88
CA GLU A 83 0.66 4.02 11.15
C GLU A 83 0.54 4.17 9.62
N LEU A 84 -0.08 5.24 9.12
CA LEU A 84 -0.20 5.46 7.67
C LEU A 84 1.00 6.17 7.05
N GLU A 85 1.93 6.67 7.86
CA GLU A 85 3.13 7.38 7.41
C GLU A 85 2.84 8.50 6.39
N ALA A 86 1.82 9.32 6.67
CA ALA A 86 1.55 10.50 5.87
C ALA A 86 2.75 11.46 5.93
N ALA A 87 3.16 11.96 4.78
CA ALA A 87 4.24 12.96 4.71
C ALA A 87 3.85 14.24 5.46
N PHE A 88 2.56 14.60 5.42
CA PHE A 88 1.97 15.62 6.27
C PHE A 88 0.44 15.52 6.29
N ILE A 89 -0.15 16.05 7.37
CA ILE A 89 -1.59 16.21 7.55
C ILE A 89 -1.86 17.68 7.81
N LEU A 90 -2.73 18.27 7.00
CA LEU A 90 -3.13 19.68 7.11
C LEU A 90 -4.63 19.80 7.27
N GLU A 91 -5.07 20.64 8.21
CA GLU A 91 -6.48 20.83 8.54
C GLU A 91 -6.92 22.30 8.42
N LYS A 92 -8.17 22.51 7.96
CA LYS A 92 -8.88 23.78 7.96
C LYS A 92 -10.36 23.55 8.22
N ASP A 93 -10.94 24.19 9.22
CA ASP A 93 -12.36 24.08 9.57
C ASP A 93 -12.82 22.62 9.75
N ARG A 94 -11.97 21.79 10.38
CA ARG A 94 -12.15 20.33 10.56
C ARG A 94 -12.24 19.52 9.26
N ARG A 95 -11.79 20.08 8.17
CA ARG A 95 -11.56 19.40 6.89
C ARG A 95 -10.10 19.18 6.71
N ARG A 96 -9.71 18.00 6.27
CA ARG A 96 -8.33 17.56 6.33
C ARG A 96 -7.86 17.08 4.96
N PHE A 97 -6.57 17.33 4.69
CA PHE A 97 -5.79 16.67 3.64
C PHE A 97 -4.74 15.80 4.29
N ASP A 98 -4.74 14.51 3.93
CA ASP A 98 -3.70 13.55 4.28
C ASP A 98 -2.86 13.35 3.02
N VAL A 99 -1.60 13.74 3.06
CA VAL A 99 -0.74 13.72 1.87
C VAL A 99 0.39 12.74 2.07
N PHE A 100 0.56 11.86 1.09
CA PHE A 100 1.54 10.79 1.05
C PHE A 100 2.58 11.07 -0.04
N HIS A 101 3.81 10.60 0.17
CA HIS A 101 4.89 10.69 -0.79
C HIS A 101 5.28 9.30 -1.26
N GLU A 102 5.03 9.00 -2.53
CA GLU A 102 5.31 7.75 -3.23
C GLU A 102 4.58 6.52 -2.70
N GLN A 103 4.39 6.38 -1.38
CA GLN A 103 3.80 5.19 -0.75
C GLN A 103 2.85 5.54 0.39
N VAL A 104 2.00 4.60 0.75
CA VAL A 104 1.07 4.67 1.88
C VAL A 104 1.43 3.59 2.90
N ALA A 105 1.44 3.94 4.18
CA ALA A 105 1.76 3.06 5.31
C ALA A 105 3.13 2.36 5.19
N GLY A 106 4.08 2.93 4.42
CA GLY A 106 5.38 2.32 4.18
C GLY A 106 5.35 0.97 3.44
N VAL A 107 4.17 0.54 2.99
CA VAL A 107 3.97 -0.84 2.48
C VAL A 107 3.32 -0.94 1.11
N ILE A 108 2.81 0.15 0.52
CA ILE A 108 2.27 0.15 -0.85
C ILE A 108 2.73 1.40 -1.58
N TYR A 109 3.46 1.22 -2.68
CA TYR A 109 3.86 2.28 -3.60
C TYR A 109 2.73 2.64 -4.58
N LEU A 110 2.65 3.91 -4.96
CA LEU A 110 1.92 4.32 -6.16
C LEU A 110 2.73 3.89 -7.40
N SER A 111 2.52 2.66 -7.84
CA SER A 111 3.25 2.04 -8.96
C SER A 111 2.92 2.68 -10.32
N ASP A 112 3.76 2.44 -11.32
CA ASP A 112 3.49 2.88 -12.69
C ASP A 112 2.24 2.21 -13.29
N SER A 113 1.92 0.99 -12.87
CA SER A 113 0.70 0.27 -13.25
C SER A 113 -0.55 0.95 -12.68
N MET A 114 -0.55 1.33 -11.39
CA MET A 114 -1.63 2.11 -10.77
C MET A 114 -1.84 3.46 -11.47
N ILE A 115 -0.74 4.15 -11.80
CA ILE A 115 -0.78 5.41 -12.54
C ILE A 115 -1.40 5.21 -13.92
N SER A 116 -1.01 4.17 -14.62
CA SER A 116 -1.56 3.84 -15.95
C SER A 116 -3.07 3.59 -15.90
N ARG A 117 -3.56 2.92 -14.85
CA ARG A 117 -5.00 2.66 -14.62
C ARG A 117 -5.75 3.87 -14.08
N SER A 118 -5.06 4.89 -13.54
CA SER A 118 -5.71 6.06 -12.97
C SER A 118 -6.43 6.88 -14.04
N ARG A 119 -7.56 7.47 -13.69
CA ARG A 119 -8.33 8.33 -14.58
C ARG A 119 -8.23 9.81 -14.22
N HIS A 120 -8.33 10.66 -15.20
CA HIS A 120 -8.44 12.10 -14.98
C HIS A 120 -9.76 12.43 -14.30
N LEU A 121 -9.67 13.20 -13.23
CA LEU A 121 -10.82 13.68 -12.46
C LEU A 121 -11.02 15.18 -12.63
N PHE A 122 -9.92 15.95 -12.68
CA PHE A 122 -9.90 17.39 -12.67
C PHE A 122 -8.60 17.89 -13.32
N ASP A 123 -8.70 18.95 -14.14
CA ASP A 123 -7.56 19.56 -14.82
C ASP A 123 -7.86 21.05 -15.05
N GLU A 124 -7.36 21.93 -14.19
CA GLU A 124 -7.53 23.38 -14.25
C GLU A 124 -6.27 24.08 -13.71
N ASP A 125 -5.89 25.17 -14.37
CA ASP A 125 -4.85 26.12 -13.92
C ASP A 125 -3.54 25.47 -13.45
N GLY A 126 -3.10 24.39 -14.13
CA GLY A 126 -1.87 23.66 -13.80
C GLY A 126 -2.07 22.57 -12.71
N LEU A 127 -3.23 22.44 -12.07
CA LEU A 127 -3.55 21.33 -11.20
C LEU A 127 -4.19 20.18 -11.97
N SER A 128 -3.52 19.04 -12.03
CA SER A 128 -4.06 17.78 -12.52
C SER A 128 -4.35 16.83 -11.37
N VAL A 129 -5.61 16.50 -11.14
CA VAL A 129 -6.02 15.50 -10.17
C VAL A 129 -6.41 14.22 -10.91
N ARG A 130 -5.72 13.14 -10.61
CA ARG A 130 -6.05 11.81 -11.12
C ARG A 130 -6.59 10.96 -9.97
N MET A 131 -7.51 10.07 -10.27
CA MET A 131 -8.03 9.12 -9.29
C MET A 131 -7.54 7.72 -9.64
N VAL A 132 -6.96 7.00 -8.70
CA VAL A 132 -6.56 5.61 -8.90
C VAL A 132 -7.79 4.71 -9.09
N SER A 133 -7.62 3.50 -9.63
CA SER A 133 -8.73 2.58 -9.85
C SER A 133 -9.35 2.12 -8.53
N LEU A 134 -10.58 1.60 -8.58
CA LEU A 134 -11.22 1.02 -7.39
C LEU A 134 -10.49 -0.24 -6.90
N ASP A 135 -9.89 -1.00 -7.81
CA ASP A 135 -9.06 -2.16 -7.47
C ASP A 135 -7.82 -1.74 -6.67
N ASP A 136 -7.17 -0.65 -7.08
CA ASP A 136 -6.03 -0.09 -6.37
C ASP A 136 -6.46 0.49 -5.00
N ILE A 137 -7.62 1.15 -4.91
CA ILE A 137 -8.17 1.64 -3.63
C ILE A 137 -8.49 0.46 -2.71
N PHE A 138 -9.03 -0.64 -3.24
CA PHE A 138 -9.26 -1.86 -2.48
C PHE A 138 -7.94 -2.38 -1.87
N LEU A 139 -6.86 -2.41 -2.66
CA LEU A 139 -5.55 -2.83 -2.19
C LEU A 139 -5.00 -1.89 -1.10
N PHE A 140 -5.05 -0.57 -1.27
CA PHE A 140 -4.64 0.39 -0.23
C PHE A 140 -5.42 0.17 1.09
N LYS A 141 -6.72 -0.12 1.01
CA LYS A 141 -7.54 -0.40 2.18
C LYS A 141 -7.27 -1.76 2.81
N ALA A 142 -6.88 -2.74 2.00
CA ALA A 142 -6.55 -4.09 2.50
C ALA A 142 -5.31 -4.10 3.40
N VAL A 143 -4.38 -3.16 3.19
CA VAL A 143 -3.15 -3.06 3.99
C VAL A 143 -3.23 -2.06 5.13
N ALA A 144 -4.16 -1.11 5.08
CA ALA A 144 -4.36 -0.14 6.15
C ALA A 144 -4.98 -0.80 7.39
N ASN A 145 -4.53 -0.42 8.59
CA ASN A 145 -4.98 -1.03 9.85
C ASN A 145 -6.16 -0.27 10.48
N ARG A 146 -7.22 0.00 9.69
CA ARG A 146 -8.43 0.70 10.16
C ARG A 146 -9.65 -0.21 10.07
N GLU A 147 -10.52 -0.19 11.09
CA GLU A 147 -11.75 -1.01 11.09
C GLU A 147 -12.75 -0.56 10.03
N ASP A 148 -12.89 0.74 9.81
CA ASP A 148 -13.80 1.34 8.82
C ASP A 148 -13.47 0.93 7.38
N ASP A 149 -12.22 0.51 7.11
CA ASP A 149 -11.78 0.10 5.77
C ASP A 149 -12.48 -1.17 5.28
N VAL A 150 -12.88 -2.07 6.18
CA VAL A 150 -13.63 -3.29 5.83
C VAL A 150 -14.96 -2.94 5.16
N GLU A 151 -15.70 -1.96 5.69
CA GLU A 151 -16.96 -1.52 5.07
C GLU A 151 -16.74 -0.90 3.68
N ASP A 152 -15.68 -0.12 3.53
CA ASP A 152 -15.33 0.48 2.25
C ASP A 152 -14.90 -0.58 1.22
N MET A 153 -14.13 -1.59 1.64
CA MET A 153 -13.78 -2.75 0.81
C MET A 153 -15.03 -3.52 0.34
N VAL A 154 -16.01 -3.74 1.23
CA VAL A 154 -17.31 -4.36 0.87
C VAL A 154 -18.03 -3.53 -0.20
N ARG A 155 -18.09 -2.21 -0.06
CA ARG A 155 -18.74 -1.33 -1.03
C ARG A 155 -18.07 -1.39 -2.40
N ILE A 156 -16.73 -1.38 -2.44
CA ILE A 156 -15.95 -1.52 -3.67
C ILE A 156 -16.26 -2.88 -4.31
N ALA A 157 -16.16 -3.95 -3.55
CA ALA A 157 -16.33 -5.31 -4.04
C ALA A 157 -17.75 -5.61 -4.52
N GLN A 158 -18.79 -4.98 -3.95
CA GLN A 158 -20.17 -5.06 -4.46
C GLN A 158 -20.33 -4.44 -5.87
N GLY A 159 -19.49 -3.47 -6.23
CA GLY A 159 -19.40 -2.91 -7.58
C GLY A 159 -18.68 -3.81 -8.57
N GLY A 160 -18.01 -4.84 -8.09
CA GLY A 160 -17.10 -5.72 -8.82
C GLY A 160 -15.66 -5.24 -8.72
N ILE A 161 -14.76 -6.18 -8.40
CA ILE A 161 -13.31 -5.99 -8.44
C ILE A 161 -12.73 -6.89 -9.52
N ASP A 162 -11.58 -6.50 -10.06
CA ASP A 162 -10.81 -7.33 -10.98
C ASP A 162 -9.68 -8.02 -10.19
N ASP A 163 -9.94 -9.29 -9.80
CA ASP A 163 -9.00 -10.08 -9.01
C ASP A 163 -7.64 -10.22 -9.70
N ASP A 164 -7.60 -10.35 -11.04
CA ASP A 164 -6.36 -10.46 -11.80
C ASP A 164 -5.54 -9.16 -11.71
N VAL A 165 -6.18 -8.01 -11.77
CA VAL A 165 -5.52 -6.70 -11.60
C VAL A 165 -4.92 -6.57 -10.21
N ILE A 166 -5.66 -6.97 -9.18
CA ILE A 166 -5.20 -6.90 -7.79
C ILE A 166 -4.02 -7.85 -7.57
N VAL A 167 -4.10 -9.08 -8.05
CA VAL A 167 -3.00 -10.07 -7.94
C VAL A 167 -1.75 -9.58 -8.66
N GLN A 168 -1.88 -9.05 -9.87
CA GLN A 168 -0.75 -8.48 -10.60
C GLN A 168 -0.11 -7.31 -9.85
N GLU A 169 -0.94 -6.45 -9.25
CA GLU A 169 -0.43 -5.34 -8.45
C GLU A 169 0.28 -5.81 -7.19
N ILE A 170 -0.23 -6.81 -6.46
CA ILE A 170 0.45 -7.44 -5.33
C ILE A 170 1.85 -7.91 -5.76
N MET A 171 1.96 -8.58 -6.92
CA MET A 171 3.25 -9.04 -7.43
C MET A 171 4.21 -7.89 -7.75
N THR A 172 3.70 -6.78 -8.30
CA THR A 172 4.47 -5.56 -8.53
C THR A 172 4.95 -4.94 -7.22
N GLN A 173 4.09 -4.91 -6.19
CA GLN A 173 4.45 -4.37 -4.89
C GLN A 173 5.52 -5.20 -4.18
N LEU A 174 5.47 -6.53 -4.26
CA LEU A 174 6.51 -7.43 -3.75
C LEU A 174 7.89 -7.12 -4.36
N GLU A 175 7.93 -6.84 -5.68
CA GLU A 175 9.17 -6.49 -6.38
C GLU A 175 9.67 -5.08 -5.98
N LEU A 176 8.76 -4.12 -5.79
CA LEU A 176 9.12 -2.75 -5.40
C LEU A 176 9.61 -2.63 -3.95
N LEU A 177 9.00 -3.40 -3.05
CA LEU A 177 9.29 -3.35 -1.62
C LEU A 177 10.46 -4.25 -1.22
N GLY A 178 10.71 -5.33 -1.96
CA GLY A 178 11.62 -6.39 -1.51
C GLY A 178 11.15 -7.05 -0.19
N SER A 179 9.85 -6.97 0.15
CA SER A 179 9.25 -7.49 1.38
C SER A 179 7.83 -7.98 1.11
N ASP A 180 7.36 -8.91 1.93
CA ASP A 180 6.00 -9.45 1.90
C ASP A 180 5.16 -9.09 3.13
N ASP A 181 5.62 -8.15 3.94
CA ASP A 181 4.99 -7.79 5.22
C ASP A 181 3.51 -7.40 5.07
N PHE A 182 3.15 -6.74 3.96
CA PHE A 182 1.77 -6.33 3.69
C PHE A 182 0.82 -7.50 3.39
N ILE A 183 1.32 -8.66 2.96
CA ILE A 183 0.50 -9.85 2.65
C ILE A 183 -0.23 -10.34 3.90
N GLY A 184 0.43 -10.33 5.06
CA GLY A 184 -0.18 -10.71 6.33
C GLY A 184 -1.33 -9.80 6.74
N ALA A 185 -1.18 -8.48 6.58
CA ALA A 185 -2.23 -7.50 6.85
C ALA A 185 -3.42 -7.68 5.90
N MET A 186 -3.14 -7.85 4.61
CA MET A 186 -4.15 -8.10 3.58
C MET A 186 -4.94 -9.38 3.87
N LYS A 187 -4.26 -10.49 4.18
CA LYS A 187 -4.91 -11.76 4.57
C LYS A 187 -5.87 -11.55 5.74
N GLN A 188 -5.42 -10.89 6.80
CA GLN A 188 -6.25 -10.64 7.98
C GLN A 188 -7.53 -9.85 7.63
N LYS A 189 -7.44 -8.87 6.73
CA LYS A 189 -8.61 -8.11 6.27
C LYS A 189 -9.56 -8.97 5.44
N LEU A 190 -9.02 -9.78 4.53
CA LEU A 190 -9.81 -10.69 3.71
C LEU A 190 -10.50 -11.75 4.56
N ASP A 191 -9.84 -12.32 5.56
CA ASP A 191 -10.45 -13.26 6.52
C ASP A 191 -11.65 -12.60 7.24
N ARG A 192 -11.54 -11.33 7.65
CA ARG A 192 -12.66 -10.58 8.24
C ARG A 192 -13.82 -10.36 7.28
N LEU A 193 -13.53 -10.18 5.97
CA LEU A 193 -14.59 -10.09 4.95
C LEU A 193 -15.28 -11.43 4.76
N GLU A 194 -14.53 -12.53 4.77
CA GLU A 194 -15.08 -13.89 4.69
C GLU A 194 -15.99 -14.21 5.89
N ASP A 195 -15.59 -13.84 7.11
CA ASP A 195 -16.40 -13.98 8.33
C ASP A 195 -17.73 -13.22 8.22
N GLN A 196 -17.79 -12.16 7.42
CA GLN A 196 -19.02 -11.40 7.12
C GLN A 196 -19.80 -11.95 5.91
N GLY A 197 -19.32 -13.03 5.29
CA GLY A 197 -19.94 -13.68 4.14
C GLY A 197 -19.51 -13.14 2.77
N PHE A 198 -18.44 -12.33 2.72
CA PHE A 198 -17.87 -11.82 1.47
C PHE A 198 -16.64 -12.65 1.08
N VAL A 199 -16.81 -13.53 0.09
CA VAL A 199 -15.72 -14.38 -0.43
C VAL A 199 -15.41 -13.94 -1.85
N PHE A 200 -14.12 -13.66 -2.13
CA PHE A 200 -13.61 -13.27 -3.43
C PHE A 200 -12.55 -14.27 -3.88
N ASP A 201 -12.32 -14.40 -5.18
CA ASP A 201 -11.29 -15.31 -5.69
C ASP A 201 -9.88 -14.96 -5.20
N ILE A 202 -9.64 -13.67 -4.97
CA ILE A 202 -8.37 -13.17 -4.39
C ILE A 202 -8.03 -13.77 -3.01
N HIS A 203 -8.99 -14.25 -2.23
CA HIS A 203 -8.71 -14.91 -0.94
C HIS A 203 -7.76 -16.09 -1.12
N ARG A 204 -8.01 -16.92 -2.15
CA ARG A 204 -7.15 -18.07 -2.43
C ARG A 204 -5.74 -17.65 -2.77
N GLU A 205 -5.61 -16.68 -3.68
CA GLU A 205 -4.29 -16.20 -4.13
C GLU A 205 -3.48 -15.59 -2.98
N VAL A 206 -4.10 -14.77 -2.14
CA VAL A 206 -3.45 -14.17 -0.97
C VAL A 206 -3.06 -15.22 0.07
N ASN A 207 -3.89 -16.25 0.30
CA ASN A 207 -3.55 -17.35 1.17
C ASN A 207 -2.32 -18.14 0.66
N GLU A 208 -2.25 -18.42 -0.65
CA GLU A 208 -1.10 -19.09 -1.26
C GLU A 208 0.18 -18.24 -1.13
N LEU A 209 0.09 -16.93 -1.34
CA LEU A 209 1.22 -16.00 -1.17
C LEU A 209 1.67 -15.95 0.29
N TYR A 210 0.74 -15.88 1.23
CA TYR A 210 1.02 -15.91 2.66
C TYR A 210 1.73 -17.20 3.09
N GLU A 211 1.28 -18.37 2.61
CA GLU A 211 1.92 -19.66 2.90
C GLU A 211 3.36 -19.70 2.35
N ARG A 212 3.61 -19.17 1.15
CA ARG A 212 4.96 -19.04 0.59
C ARG A 212 5.85 -18.15 1.44
N GLY A 213 5.34 -17.01 1.91
CA GLY A 213 6.05 -16.13 2.85
C GLY A 213 6.40 -16.86 4.15
N GLN A 214 5.46 -17.60 4.74
CA GLN A 214 5.72 -18.41 5.94
C GLN A 214 6.78 -19.50 5.70
N ASN A 215 6.83 -20.10 4.53
CA ASN A 215 7.89 -21.03 4.16
C ASN A 215 9.23 -20.31 3.98
N GLY A 216 9.24 -19.11 3.41
CA GLY A 216 10.41 -18.23 3.34
C GLY A 216 11.01 -17.97 4.71
N VAL A 217 10.19 -17.57 5.71
CA VAL A 217 10.64 -17.37 7.09
C VAL A 217 11.29 -18.63 7.67
N LYS A 218 10.72 -19.82 7.44
CA LYS A 218 11.32 -21.07 7.91
C LYS A 218 12.68 -21.34 7.25
N VAL A 219 12.80 -21.09 5.96
CA VAL A 219 14.05 -21.24 5.21
C VAL A 219 15.09 -20.24 5.68
N ARG A 220 14.74 -18.96 5.83
CA ARG A 220 15.63 -17.93 6.34
C ARG A 220 16.19 -18.27 7.73
N ASN A 221 15.33 -18.73 8.64
CA ASN A 221 15.74 -19.17 9.96
C ASN A 221 16.65 -20.41 9.91
N ALA A 222 16.41 -21.33 8.97
CA ALA A 222 17.27 -22.49 8.77
C ALA A 222 18.65 -22.08 8.26
N ILE A 223 18.74 -21.14 7.30
CA ILE A 223 20.00 -20.59 6.79
C ILE A 223 20.80 -19.94 7.92
N ILE A 224 20.17 -19.07 8.72
CA ILE A 224 20.82 -18.42 9.88
C ILE A 224 21.36 -19.46 10.85
N SER A 225 20.52 -20.42 11.25
CA SER A 225 20.93 -21.47 12.21
C SER A 225 22.03 -22.37 11.67
N LEU A 226 22.04 -22.71 10.40
CA LEU A 226 23.09 -23.52 9.79
C LEU A 226 24.41 -22.75 9.70
N ARG A 227 24.38 -21.47 9.36
CA ARG A 227 25.57 -20.60 9.35
C ARG A 227 26.22 -20.52 10.72
N GLU A 228 25.43 -20.28 11.77
CA GLU A 228 25.96 -20.17 13.15
C GLU A 228 26.58 -21.45 13.71
N HIS A 229 26.12 -22.62 13.28
CA HIS A 229 26.48 -23.89 13.94
C HIS A 229 27.34 -24.84 13.08
N GLU A 230 27.23 -24.77 11.75
CA GLU A 230 27.81 -25.79 10.86
C GLU A 230 28.70 -25.21 9.75
N TYR A 231 28.54 -23.92 9.42
CA TYR A 231 29.31 -23.22 8.41
C TYR A 231 30.05 -22.03 9.04
N ASP A 232 31.18 -21.66 8.46
CA ASP A 232 32.00 -20.57 8.97
C ASP A 232 31.18 -19.29 9.03
N ASP A 233 31.31 -18.51 10.11
CA ASP A 233 30.55 -17.27 10.40
C ASP A 233 30.91 -16.11 9.45
N ASP A 234 31.38 -16.43 8.24
CA ASP A 234 31.62 -15.47 7.17
C ASP A 234 30.29 -15.15 6.48
N LEU A 235 29.90 -13.88 6.51
CA LEU A 235 28.68 -13.34 5.91
C LEU A 235 28.48 -13.75 4.45
N TYR A 236 29.56 -14.09 3.74
CA TYR A 236 29.56 -14.52 2.34
C TYR A 236 29.57 -16.05 2.14
N SER A 237 29.58 -16.84 3.23
CA SER A 237 29.50 -18.30 3.12
C SER A 237 28.08 -18.74 2.82
N GLY A 238 27.81 -19.20 1.61
CA GLY A 238 26.51 -19.72 1.21
C GLY A 238 26.20 -21.05 1.91
N VAL A 239 24.93 -21.27 2.24
CA VAL A 239 24.42 -22.52 2.79
C VAL A 239 23.92 -23.41 1.63
N PRO A 240 24.41 -24.66 1.50
CA PRO A 240 23.92 -25.56 0.47
C PRO A 240 22.40 -25.83 0.60
N GLU A 241 21.65 -25.73 -0.49
CA GLU A 241 20.20 -25.98 -0.52
C GLU A 241 19.82 -27.32 0.12
N ARG A 242 20.60 -28.37 -0.14
CA ARG A 242 20.40 -29.69 0.47
C ARG A 242 20.46 -29.68 2.01
N ALA A 243 21.25 -28.82 2.62
CA ALA A 243 21.31 -28.71 4.09
C ALA A 243 20.01 -28.07 4.60
N ILE A 244 19.45 -27.12 3.87
CA ILE A 244 18.16 -26.49 4.16
C ILE A 244 17.02 -27.50 4.01
N GLU A 245 16.99 -28.28 2.92
CA GLU A 245 16.03 -29.37 2.70
C GLU A 245 16.00 -30.38 3.86
N GLN A 246 17.19 -30.76 4.36
CA GLN A 246 17.31 -31.67 5.51
C GLN A 246 16.75 -31.07 6.80
N ARG A 247 16.76 -29.73 6.94
CA ARG A 247 16.32 -29.02 8.12
C ARG A 247 14.83 -28.74 8.15
N VAL A 248 14.25 -28.34 7.02
CA VAL A 248 12.85 -27.90 6.92
C VAL A 248 11.98 -28.83 6.06
N GLY A 249 12.55 -29.76 5.33
CA GLY A 249 11.88 -30.62 4.34
C GLY A 249 11.88 -30.03 2.93
N GLU A 250 11.88 -30.91 1.92
CA GLU A 250 12.02 -30.56 0.50
C GLU A 250 10.95 -29.57 0.02
N GLU A 251 9.69 -29.82 0.35
CA GLU A 251 8.56 -28.97 -0.08
C GLU A 251 8.69 -27.54 0.46
N ILE A 252 9.00 -27.40 1.76
CA ILE A 252 9.17 -26.10 2.41
C ILE A 252 10.42 -25.41 1.87
N ALA A 253 11.53 -26.15 1.67
CA ALA A 253 12.76 -25.61 1.12
C ALA A 253 12.53 -25.05 -0.30
N THR A 254 11.96 -25.84 -1.19
CA THR A 254 11.69 -25.42 -2.58
C THR A 254 10.77 -24.19 -2.64
N SER A 255 9.66 -24.21 -1.88
CA SER A 255 8.71 -23.08 -1.84
C SER A 255 9.34 -21.83 -1.22
N GLY A 256 10.03 -21.97 -0.08
CA GLY A 256 10.61 -20.87 0.68
C GLY A 256 11.83 -20.25 0.01
N VAL A 257 12.71 -21.05 -0.58
CA VAL A 257 13.87 -20.55 -1.36
C VAL A 257 13.37 -19.74 -2.56
N GLY A 258 12.43 -20.30 -3.33
CA GLY A 258 11.86 -19.59 -4.48
C GLY A 258 11.18 -18.29 -4.09
N TRP A 259 10.56 -18.24 -2.91
CA TRP A 259 9.97 -17.01 -2.38
C TRP A 259 11.02 -15.98 -1.99
N LEU A 260 12.03 -16.37 -1.18
CA LEU A 260 13.10 -15.48 -0.74
C LEU A 260 13.91 -14.91 -1.91
N MET A 261 14.20 -15.72 -2.92
CA MET A 261 14.82 -15.23 -4.15
C MET A 261 13.95 -14.22 -4.90
N LYS A 262 12.64 -14.40 -4.86
CA LYS A 262 11.69 -13.49 -5.52
C LYS A 262 11.63 -12.13 -4.87
N ILE A 263 11.66 -12.06 -3.54
CA ILE A 263 11.65 -10.79 -2.78
C ILE A 263 13.05 -10.20 -2.59
N GLY A 264 14.10 -10.88 -3.05
CA GLY A 264 15.48 -10.41 -2.97
C GLY A 264 16.17 -10.65 -1.63
N ASP A 265 15.60 -11.46 -0.75
CA ASP A 265 16.17 -11.79 0.57
C ASP A 265 17.31 -12.82 0.51
N VAL A 266 17.40 -13.56 -0.61
CA VAL A 266 18.39 -14.62 -0.83
C VAL A 266 18.90 -14.58 -2.25
N ASP A 267 20.23 -14.63 -2.39
CA ASP A 267 20.95 -14.84 -3.65
C ASP A 267 21.51 -16.24 -3.75
N GLN A 268 21.69 -16.73 -4.99
CA GLN A 268 22.35 -18.01 -5.25
C GLN A 268 23.78 -17.79 -5.75
N ALA A 269 24.74 -18.29 -4.98
CA ALA A 269 26.14 -18.28 -5.37
C ALA A 269 26.42 -19.18 -6.60
N PRO A 270 27.57 -19.02 -7.29
CA PRO A 270 27.93 -19.85 -8.47
C PRO A 270 28.03 -21.36 -8.23
N ASP A 271 28.25 -21.77 -6.98
CA ASP A 271 28.28 -23.18 -6.57
C ASP A 271 26.90 -23.72 -6.18
N GLY A 272 25.84 -22.88 -6.27
CA GLY A 272 24.48 -23.24 -5.93
C GLY A 272 24.13 -23.07 -4.46
N SER A 273 25.05 -22.58 -3.62
CA SER A 273 24.72 -22.25 -2.23
C SER A 273 23.92 -20.96 -2.13
N LEU A 274 23.15 -20.81 -1.04
CA LEU A 274 22.25 -19.69 -0.81
C LEU A 274 22.88 -18.72 0.19
N ILE A 275 22.84 -17.44 -0.16
CA ILE A 275 23.38 -16.32 0.63
C ILE A 275 22.21 -15.40 0.98
N LEU A 276 22.07 -15.03 2.26
CA LEU A 276 21.12 -14.02 2.68
C LEU A 276 21.63 -12.63 2.27
N ASP A 277 20.79 -11.85 1.62
CA ASP A 277 20.99 -10.41 1.49
C ASP A 277 20.72 -9.71 2.83
N GLU A 278 21.56 -8.68 3.16
CA GLU A 278 21.47 -7.93 4.41
C GLU A 278 20.49 -6.75 4.30
#